data_d31ce9ae41b48c84b10531671cc711b7
#
_entry.id   d31ce9ae41b48c84b10531671cc711b7
#
_cell.length_a   1.000
_cell.length_b   1.000
_cell.length_c   1.000
_cell.angle_alpha   90.00
_cell.angle_beta   90.00
_cell.angle_gamma   90.00
#
_symmetry.space_group_name_H-M   'P 1'
#
loop_
_entity.id
_entity.type
_entity.pdbx_description
1 polymer ?
#
loop_
_entity_poly.entity_id
_entity_poly.type
_entity_poly.pdbx_seq_one_letter_code
_entity_poly.pdbx_strand_id
1 'polypeptide(L)'
;MEKDVVRVSVVSESEFTVQGHGVHTAYVELTNALRKYTDADVVVNTSGPADITHFHTVGFYALRRLLFDRSRKIVSAHIVPASLVGSLVGARFWLPLARVYLRWFYNKADVVFAVSDETRRELEKLGVKKPIEVTYNLIDTERYHTTLQDKVDAREALNMSEDTWVVMGAGQVQPRKRVDAFIAAARQLPDVNFVWVGGMPFGKLAAEHGAMQRMLDNAPRNFTCTGTIKLEEVKQYYQAADVFWLPSEQETFGLVVVEAAAAGLPIVLRDIPDYDETFRKGATMVTDQTVVEALKRLRFNEGSYRNAQRLSDKCIAKRFDAKAGAARVSEIYHELLAS
;
A
#
# COMPACT_ATOMS: atom_id res chain seq x y z
N MET A 1 22.32 8.86 -29.99
CA MET A 1 21.18 9.77 -29.82
C MET A 1 21.08 10.00 -28.31
N GLU A 2 21.39 11.21 -27.85
CA GLU A 2 21.04 11.61 -26.49
C GLU A 2 19.51 11.40 -26.33
N LYS A 3 19.10 10.60 -25.37
CA LYS A 3 17.66 10.53 -25.03
C LYS A 3 17.30 11.86 -24.43
N ASP A 4 16.35 12.58 -25.04
CA ASP A 4 15.82 13.79 -24.46
C ASP A 4 15.27 13.47 -23.05
N VAL A 5 15.70 14.24 -22.07
CA VAL A 5 15.25 14.12 -20.68
C VAL A 5 13.75 14.40 -20.63
N VAL A 6 12.96 13.40 -20.25
CA VAL A 6 11.49 13.57 -20.12
C VAL A 6 11.15 14.33 -18.84
N ARG A 7 10.51 15.47 -18.97
CA ARG A 7 10.02 16.24 -17.82
C ARG A 7 8.63 15.77 -17.38
N VAL A 8 8.57 15.25 -16.15
CA VAL A 8 7.35 14.66 -15.57
C VAL A 8 6.85 15.51 -14.40
N SER A 9 5.63 16.03 -14.50
CA SER A 9 4.93 16.67 -13.39
C SER A 9 4.05 15.65 -12.68
N VAL A 10 4.46 15.21 -11.48
CA VAL A 10 3.65 14.33 -10.64
C VAL A 10 2.64 15.17 -9.86
N VAL A 11 1.37 14.77 -9.90
CA VAL A 11 0.26 15.47 -9.22
C VAL A 11 -0.32 14.59 -8.14
N SER A 12 -0.19 15.02 -6.88
CA SER A 12 -0.74 14.32 -5.72
C SER A 12 -1.20 15.30 -4.65
N GLU A 13 -2.49 15.28 -4.32
CA GLU A 13 -3.06 16.10 -3.24
C GLU A 13 -2.67 15.61 -1.86
N SER A 14 -2.21 14.36 -1.74
CA SER A 14 -1.75 13.79 -0.48
C SER A 14 -0.55 14.54 0.11
N GLU A 15 0.15 15.34 -0.69
CA GLU A 15 1.26 16.17 -0.24
C GLU A 15 0.83 17.26 0.77
N PHE A 16 -0.37 17.81 0.59
CA PHE A 16 -0.90 18.90 1.43
C PHE A 16 -2.23 18.55 2.13
N THR A 17 -2.65 17.30 2.09
CA THR A 17 -3.86 16.84 2.78
C THR A 17 -3.53 15.80 3.83
N VAL A 18 -4.10 14.59 3.72
CA VAL A 18 -3.89 13.51 4.68
C VAL A 18 -2.68 12.67 4.27
N GLN A 19 -1.65 12.63 5.10
CA GLN A 19 -0.51 11.72 5.00
C GLN A 19 -0.83 10.39 5.72
N GLY A 20 0.00 9.37 5.54
CA GLY A 20 -0.14 8.07 6.22
C GLY A 20 -1.19 7.13 5.58
N HIS A 21 -1.45 7.28 4.27
CA HIS A 21 -2.27 6.33 3.51
C HIS A 21 -1.54 5.83 2.26
N GLY A 22 -1.93 4.64 1.78
CA GLY A 22 -1.23 3.92 0.71
C GLY A 22 -1.03 4.70 -0.60
N VAL A 23 -1.91 5.64 -0.95
CA VAL A 23 -1.73 6.50 -2.14
C VAL A 23 -0.55 7.46 -1.96
N HIS A 24 -0.39 8.03 -0.74
CA HIS A 24 0.74 8.90 -0.44
C HIS A 24 2.06 8.13 -0.55
N THR A 25 2.15 6.97 0.09
CA THR A 25 3.35 6.11 0.00
C THR A 25 3.65 5.72 -1.46
N ALA A 26 2.66 5.26 -2.21
CA ALA A 26 2.84 4.85 -3.60
C ALA A 26 3.37 5.99 -4.49
N TYR A 27 2.85 7.20 -4.33
CA TYR A 27 3.32 8.36 -5.08
C TYR A 27 4.76 8.75 -4.69
N VAL A 28 5.09 8.73 -3.41
CA VAL A 28 6.44 9.06 -2.92
C VAL A 28 7.46 8.03 -3.42
N GLU A 29 7.16 6.74 -3.28
CA GLU A 29 8.04 5.66 -3.74
C GLU A 29 8.26 5.72 -5.26
N LEU A 30 7.22 5.91 -6.07
CA LEU A 30 7.38 6.06 -7.53
C LEU A 30 8.22 7.29 -7.88
N THR A 31 7.95 8.45 -7.25
CA THR A 31 8.69 9.69 -7.51
C THR A 31 10.18 9.53 -7.19
N ASN A 32 10.49 8.93 -6.05
CA ASN A 32 11.86 8.65 -5.64
C ASN A 32 12.55 7.63 -6.56
N ALA A 33 11.83 6.58 -6.96
CA ALA A 33 12.34 5.57 -7.88
C ALA A 33 12.68 6.15 -9.26
N LEU A 34 11.80 6.98 -9.82
CA LEU A 34 12.05 7.66 -11.09
C LEU A 34 13.29 8.57 -11.00
N ARG A 35 13.42 9.37 -9.94
CA ARG A 35 14.60 10.23 -9.72
C ARG A 35 15.90 9.45 -9.53
N LYS A 36 15.84 8.29 -8.86
CA LYS A 36 17.03 7.49 -8.52
C LYS A 36 17.51 6.60 -9.68
N TYR A 37 16.56 6.07 -10.47
CA TYR A 37 16.84 4.98 -11.41
C TYR A 37 16.57 5.31 -12.88
N THR A 38 16.11 6.53 -13.18
CA THR A 38 15.85 6.99 -14.56
C THR A 38 16.40 8.40 -14.79
N ASP A 39 16.45 8.82 -16.05
CA ASP A 39 16.88 10.17 -16.44
C ASP A 39 15.72 11.19 -16.42
N ALA A 40 14.55 10.84 -15.90
CA ALA A 40 13.39 11.72 -15.87
C ALA A 40 13.60 12.93 -14.93
N ASP A 41 13.30 14.15 -15.41
CA ASP A 41 13.19 15.36 -14.58
C ASP A 41 11.83 15.38 -13.90
N VAL A 42 11.79 14.90 -12.65
CA VAL A 42 10.52 14.74 -11.90
C VAL A 42 10.29 15.89 -10.95
N VAL A 43 9.23 16.65 -11.20
CA VAL A 43 8.74 17.74 -10.33
C VAL A 43 7.38 17.38 -9.74
N VAL A 44 7.09 17.86 -8.52
CA VAL A 44 5.86 17.53 -7.81
C VAL A 44 4.99 18.76 -7.64
N ASN A 45 3.71 18.67 -8.02
CA ASN A 45 2.69 19.70 -7.85
C ASN A 45 3.07 21.10 -8.41
N THR A 46 3.98 21.14 -9.38
CA THR A 46 4.40 22.41 -10.01
C THR A 46 3.50 22.77 -11.19
N SER A 47 3.40 24.07 -11.48
CA SER A 47 2.59 24.62 -12.59
C SER A 47 3.39 24.85 -13.88
N GLY A 48 4.68 24.46 -13.91
CA GLY A 48 5.55 24.65 -15.07
C GLY A 48 5.22 23.73 -16.25
N PRO A 49 5.80 23.99 -17.44
CA PRO A 49 5.64 23.10 -18.59
C PRO A 49 6.23 21.71 -18.26
N ALA A 50 5.53 20.67 -18.69
CA ALA A 50 5.95 19.28 -18.58
C ALA A 50 5.57 18.54 -19.85
N ASP A 51 6.32 17.48 -20.18
CA ASP A 51 5.98 16.59 -21.29
C ASP A 51 4.84 15.66 -20.90
N ILE A 52 4.89 15.20 -19.64
CA ILE A 52 3.89 14.30 -19.03
C ILE A 52 3.43 14.88 -17.71
N THR A 53 2.11 14.84 -17.47
CA THR A 53 1.52 15.03 -16.15
C THR A 53 0.96 13.68 -15.66
N HIS A 54 1.54 13.19 -14.55
CA HIS A 54 1.18 11.91 -13.95
C HIS A 54 0.39 12.12 -12.65
N PHE A 55 -0.89 11.76 -12.67
CA PHE A 55 -1.84 11.97 -11.57
C PHE A 55 -1.89 10.75 -10.67
N HIS A 56 -1.74 10.95 -9.36
CA HIS A 56 -1.90 9.92 -8.32
C HIS A 56 -3.16 10.08 -7.47
N THR A 57 -3.83 11.24 -7.59
CA THR A 57 -5.09 11.52 -6.89
C THR A 57 -6.15 11.96 -7.87
N VAL A 58 -7.41 11.94 -7.42
CA VAL A 58 -8.60 12.28 -8.25
C VAL A 58 -9.45 13.39 -7.61
N GLY A 59 -8.86 14.19 -6.72
CA GLY A 59 -9.54 15.27 -6.03
C GLY A 59 -9.61 16.56 -6.86
N PHE A 60 -9.94 17.65 -6.20
CA PHE A 60 -10.22 18.93 -6.87
C PHE A 60 -8.98 19.55 -7.52
N TYR A 61 -7.82 19.47 -6.88
CA TYR A 61 -6.58 20.00 -7.46
C TYR A 61 -6.17 19.19 -8.70
N ALA A 62 -6.22 17.86 -8.60
CA ALA A 62 -5.96 16.97 -9.73
C ALA A 62 -6.95 17.21 -10.88
N LEU A 63 -8.24 17.38 -10.55
CA LEU A 63 -9.28 17.70 -11.54
C LEU A 63 -8.97 18.99 -12.30
N ARG A 64 -8.63 20.07 -11.58
CA ARG A 64 -8.24 21.34 -12.21
C ARG A 64 -7.04 21.16 -13.14
N ARG A 65 -5.99 20.46 -12.68
CA ARG A 65 -4.80 20.18 -13.49
C ARG A 65 -5.17 19.34 -14.72
N LEU A 66 -5.97 18.30 -14.54
CA LEU A 66 -6.43 17.42 -15.65
C LEU A 66 -7.13 18.20 -16.78
N LEU A 67 -7.92 19.22 -16.43
CA LEU A 67 -8.68 20.03 -17.41
C LEU A 67 -7.83 21.07 -18.14
N PHE A 68 -6.85 21.66 -17.47
CA PHE A 68 -6.13 22.82 -18.01
C PHE A 68 -4.68 22.52 -18.43
N ASP A 69 -4.15 21.36 -18.05
CA ASP A 69 -2.81 20.94 -18.46
C ASP A 69 -2.83 20.48 -19.92
N ARG A 70 -1.80 20.85 -20.67
CA ARG A 70 -1.67 20.52 -22.12
C ARG A 70 -0.70 19.36 -22.38
N SER A 71 0.00 18.87 -21.37
CA SER A 71 0.90 17.72 -21.47
C SER A 71 0.17 16.43 -21.75
N ARG A 72 0.89 15.37 -22.12
CA ARG A 72 0.35 14.00 -22.11
C ARG A 72 -0.04 13.62 -20.67
N LYS A 73 -1.13 12.91 -20.50
CA LYS A 73 -1.75 12.62 -19.21
C LYS A 73 -1.73 11.14 -18.87
N ILE A 74 -1.14 10.82 -17.73
CA ILE A 74 -1.20 9.48 -17.14
C ILE A 74 -1.92 9.57 -15.80
N VAL A 75 -2.76 8.60 -15.48
CA VAL A 75 -3.45 8.53 -14.19
C VAL A 75 -3.19 7.17 -13.55
N SER A 76 -2.53 7.14 -12.39
CA SER A 76 -2.44 5.94 -11.56
C SER A 76 -3.75 5.72 -10.79
N ALA A 77 -4.40 4.62 -11.06
CA ALA A 77 -5.70 4.28 -10.48
C ALA A 77 -5.52 3.61 -9.10
N HIS A 78 -5.29 4.44 -8.08
CA HIS A 78 -5.26 3.99 -6.68
C HIS A 78 -6.66 3.87 -6.07
N ILE A 79 -7.69 4.46 -6.69
CA ILE A 79 -9.06 4.50 -6.21
C ILE A 79 -9.97 3.89 -7.26
N VAL A 80 -10.67 2.83 -6.89
CA VAL A 80 -11.76 2.22 -7.65
C VAL A 80 -13.06 2.28 -6.85
N PRO A 81 -14.25 2.21 -7.48
CA PRO A 81 -15.51 2.31 -6.74
C PRO A 81 -15.62 1.33 -5.57
N ALA A 82 -15.09 0.11 -5.71
CA ALA A 82 -15.08 -0.89 -4.66
C ALA A 82 -14.29 -0.45 -3.42
N SER A 83 -13.15 0.22 -3.58
CA SER A 83 -12.31 0.67 -2.46
C SER A 83 -12.92 1.81 -1.61
N LEU A 84 -13.96 2.49 -2.10
CA LEU A 84 -14.67 3.54 -1.38
C LEU A 84 -15.67 2.97 -0.37
N VAL A 85 -16.21 1.80 -0.66
CA VAL A 85 -17.15 1.11 0.24
C VAL A 85 -16.40 0.60 1.46
N GLY A 86 -16.88 0.92 2.67
CA GLY A 86 -16.22 0.55 3.92
C GLY A 86 -15.03 1.44 4.32
N SER A 87 -14.69 2.45 3.48
CA SER A 87 -13.64 3.44 3.82
C SER A 87 -14.22 4.78 4.28
N LEU A 88 -15.34 5.22 3.72
CA LEU A 88 -15.96 6.52 4.01
C LEU A 88 -17.43 6.36 4.43
N VAL A 89 -17.87 7.28 5.31
CA VAL A 89 -19.27 7.34 5.76
C VAL A 89 -20.22 7.56 4.57
N GLY A 90 -21.27 6.76 4.51
CA GLY A 90 -22.31 6.92 3.51
C GLY A 90 -21.90 6.61 2.08
N ALA A 91 -20.75 5.98 1.85
CA ALA A 91 -20.22 5.68 0.50
C ALA A 91 -21.27 5.01 -0.40
N ARG A 92 -22.11 4.13 0.13
CA ARG A 92 -23.16 3.44 -0.64
C ARG A 92 -24.15 4.39 -1.31
N PHE A 93 -24.45 5.55 -0.70
CA PHE A 93 -25.44 6.49 -1.22
C PHE A 93 -24.87 7.33 -2.38
N TRP A 94 -23.61 7.71 -2.34
CA TRP A 94 -23.00 8.53 -3.38
C TRP A 94 -22.12 7.73 -4.36
N LEU A 95 -22.02 6.40 -4.17
CA LEU A 95 -21.25 5.51 -5.05
C LEU A 95 -21.62 5.62 -6.53
N PRO A 96 -22.91 5.72 -6.94
CA PRO A 96 -23.27 5.91 -8.35
C PRO A 96 -22.66 7.17 -8.96
N LEU A 97 -22.67 8.29 -8.20
CA LEU A 97 -22.06 9.55 -8.64
C LEU A 97 -20.54 9.44 -8.72
N ALA A 98 -19.91 8.78 -7.72
CA ALA A 98 -18.47 8.50 -7.74
C ALA A 98 -18.08 7.66 -8.97
N ARG A 99 -18.87 6.64 -9.32
CA ARG A 99 -18.63 5.81 -10.53
C ARG A 99 -18.63 6.64 -11.80
N VAL A 100 -19.60 7.55 -11.96
CA VAL A 100 -19.66 8.45 -13.12
C VAL A 100 -18.44 9.36 -13.16
N TYR A 101 -18.08 9.96 -12.02
CA TYR A 101 -16.93 10.84 -11.90
C TYR A 101 -15.61 10.12 -12.20
N LEU A 102 -15.34 8.97 -11.56
CA LEU A 102 -14.11 8.20 -11.78
C LEU A 102 -13.99 7.72 -13.23
N ARG A 103 -15.09 7.18 -13.79
CA ARG A 103 -15.11 6.80 -15.20
C ARG A 103 -14.76 7.98 -16.12
N TRP A 104 -15.33 9.14 -15.87
CA TRP A 104 -15.06 10.34 -16.66
C TRP A 104 -13.60 10.78 -16.47
N PHE A 105 -13.10 10.82 -15.23
CA PHE A 105 -11.74 11.25 -14.89
C PHE A 105 -10.70 10.37 -15.59
N TYR A 106 -10.81 9.06 -15.44
CA TYR A 106 -9.88 8.10 -16.07
C TYR A 106 -9.93 8.17 -17.60
N ASN A 107 -11.08 8.40 -18.18
CA ASN A 107 -11.20 8.54 -19.64
C ASN A 107 -10.65 9.88 -20.19
N LYS A 108 -10.20 10.82 -19.34
CA LYS A 108 -9.47 12.03 -19.73
C LYS A 108 -7.96 11.83 -19.83
N ALA A 109 -7.43 10.75 -19.30
CA ALA A 109 -6.02 10.38 -19.46
C ALA A 109 -5.73 9.91 -20.89
N ASP A 110 -4.46 9.91 -21.28
CA ASP A 110 -3.98 9.22 -22.48
C ASP A 110 -3.74 7.74 -22.17
N VAL A 111 -3.18 7.43 -20.97
CA VAL A 111 -2.98 6.08 -20.44
C VAL A 111 -3.40 6.05 -18.98
N VAL A 112 -3.99 4.94 -18.54
CA VAL A 112 -4.33 4.68 -17.13
C VAL A 112 -3.44 3.57 -16.59
N PHE A 113 -2.76 3.83 -15.49
CA PHE A 113 -1.98 2.82 -14.77
C PHE A 113 -2.87 2.11 -13.75
N ALA A 114 -3.01 0.82 -13.90
CA ALA A 114 -3.65 -0.05 -12.91
C ALA A 114 -2.58 -0.60 -11.96
N VAL A 115 -2.76 -0.39 -10.66
CA VAL A 115 -1.77 -0.83 -9.64
C VAL A 115 -1.80 -2.33 -9.36
N SER A 116 -2.76 -3.05 -9.93
CA SER A 116 -2.86 -4.52 -9.89
C SER A 116 -3.74 -5.02 -11.03
N ASP A 117 -3.71 -6.34 -11.31
CA ASP A 117 -4.61 -6.97 -12.28
C ASP A 117 -6.08 -6.84 -11.87
N GLU A 118 -6.38 -6.88 -10.55
CA GLU A 118 -7.74 -6.65 -10.07
C GLU A 118 -8.18 -5.20 -10.33
N THR A 119 -7.30 -4.22 -10.07
CA THR A 119 -7.59 -2.82 -10.41
C THR A 119 -7.86 -2.66 -11.91
N ARG A 120 -7.12 -3.35 -12.78
CA ARG A 120 -7.38 -3.37 -14.22
C ARG A 120 -8.79 -3.88 -14.53
N ARG A 121 -9.17 -5.04 -13.98
CA ARG A 121 -10.52 -5.59 -14.15
C ARG A 121 -11.63 -4.63 -13.67
N GLU A 122 -11.41 -3.96 -12.54
CA GLU A 122 -12.36 -2.96 -12.02
C GLU A 122 -12.46 -1.71 -12.91
N LEU A 123 -11.37 -1.24 -13.50
CA LEU A 123 -11.37 -0.14 -14.47
C LEU A 123 -12.12 -0.53 -15.77
N GLU A 124 -11.93 -1.73 -16.26
CA GLU A 124 -12.65 -2.29 -17.41
C GLU A 124 -14.16 -2.35 -17.12
N LYS A 125 -14.57 -2.90 -15.97
CA LYS A 125 -15.98 -2.91 -15.51
C LYS A 125 -16.54 -1.51 -15.30
N LEU A 126 -15.72 -0.54 -14.89
CA LEU A 126 -16.11 0.86 -14.75
C LEU A 126 -16.38 1.52 -16.11
N GLY A 127 -15.87 0.97 -17.20
CA GLY A 127 -16.00 1.48 -18.56
C GLY A 127 -14.91 2.49 -18.92
N VAL A 128 -13.71 2.29 -18.45
CA VAL A 128 -12.50 2.99 -18.94
C VAL A 128 -12.20 2.48 -20.34
N LYS A 129 -12.06 3.40 -21.30
CA LYS A 129 -11.82 3.10 -22.72
C LYS A 129 -10.39 3.40 -23.17
N LYS A 130 -9.61 4.02 -22.30
CA LYS A 130 -8.20 4.37 -22.56
C LYS A 130 -7.32 3.14 -22.37
N PRO A 131 -6.13 3.09 -22.98
CA PRO A 131 -5.15 2.05 -22.69
C PRO A 131 -4.93 1.91 -21.19
N ILE A 132 -4.99 0.68 -20.68
CA ILE A 132 -4.74 0.37 -19.28
C ILE A 132 -3.47 -0.48 -19.20
N GLU A 133 -2.43 0.08 -18.60
CA GLU A 133 -1.16 -0.60 -18.32
C GLU A 133 -1.12 -1.03 -16.85
N VAL A 134 -0.74 -2.28 -16.59
CA VAL A 134 -0.54 -2.74 -15.21
C VAL A 134 0.86 -2.33 -14.76
N THR A 135 0.90 -1.35 -13.88
CA THR A 135 2.13 -0.84 -13.26
C THR A 135 1.97 -0.94 -11.76
N TYR A 136 2.56 -1.99 -11.18
CA TYR A 136 2.48 -2.22 -9.74
C TYR A 136 3.11 -1.06 -8.95
N ASN A 137 2.61 -0.84 -7.74
CA ASN A 137 3.29 0.05 -6.81
C ASN A 137 4.68 -0.50 -6.49
N LEU A 138 5.65 0.39 -6.40
CA LEU A 138 7.07 0.07 -6.25
C LEU A 138 7.52 0.32 -4.82
N ILE A 139 8.54 -0.42 -4.40
CA ILE A 139 9.21 -0.23 -3.12
C ILE A 139 10.73 -0.26 -3.34
N ASP A 140 11.43 0.68 -2.75
CA ASP A 140 12.89 0.60 -2.60
C ASP A 140 13.22 -0.47 -1.54
N THR A 141 13.42 -1.71 -2.00
CA THR A 141 13.66 -2.86 -1.12
C THR A 141 14.90 -2.70 -0.25
N GLU A 142 15.92 -1.98 -0.73
CA GLU A 142 17.13 -1.68 0.05
C GLU A 142 16.81 -0.84 1.27
N ARG A 143 15.86 0.09 1.18
CA ARG A 143 15.42 0.93 2.29
C ARG A 143 14.83 0.12 3.45
N TYR A 144 14.14 -0.98 3.15
CA TYR A 144 13.46 -1.81 4.15
C TYR A 144 14.30 -3.00 4.62
N HIS A 145 15.41 -3.32 3.92
CA HIS A 145 16.27 -4.43 4.33
C HIS A 145 16.65 -4.32 5.81
N THR A 146 16.54 -5.43 6.52
CA THR A 146 16.70 -5.50 7.97
C THR A 146 17.78 -6.51 8.34
N THR A 147 18.77 -6.07 9.09
CA THR A 147 19.79 -6.92 9.71
C THR A 147 19.35 -7.35 11.11
N LEU A 148 20.06 -8.30 11.72
CA LEU A 148 19.81 -8.67 13.11
C LEU A 148 20.06 -7.49 14.07
N GLN A 149 21.06 -6.66 13.79
CA GLN A 149 21.35 -5.47 14.59
C GLN A 149 20.22 -4.44 14.48
N ASP A 150 19.74 -4.18 13.27
CA ASP A 150 18.59 -3.26 13.07
C ASP A 150 17.37 -3.70 13.88
N LYS A 151 17.15 -5.01 14.02
CA LYS A 151 16.04 -5.55 14.83
C LYS A 151 16.22 -5.28 16.31
N VAL A 152 17.43 -5.47 16.84
CA VAL A 152 17.76 -5.18 18.25
C VAL A 152 17.57 -3.68 18.52
N ASP A 153 18.16 -2.83 17.69
CA ASP A 153 18.10 -1.37 17.83
C ASP A 153 16.65 -0.85 17.74
N ALA A 154 15.86 -1.40 16.82
CA ALA A 154 14.45 -1.04 16.68
C ALA A 154 13.61 -1.47 17.90
N ARG A 155 13.86 -2.65 18.46
CA ARG A 155 13.17 -3.11 19.68
C ARG A 155 13.51 -2.26 20.89
N GLU A 156 14.77 -1.89 21.05
CA GLU A 156 15.22 -0.99 22.12
C GLU A 156 14.52 0.38 21.98
N ALA A 157 14.54 0.99 20.77
CA ALA A 157 13.92 2.27 20.51
C ALA A 157 12.38 2.26 20.73
N LEU A 158 11.74 1.13 20.50
CA LEU A 158 10.29 0.96 20.70
C LEU A 158 9.93 0.41 22.11
N ASN A 159 10.92 0.26 23.01
CA ASN A 159 10.76 -0.33 24.34
C ASN A 159 10.12 -1.72 24.31
N MET A 160 10.47 -2.55 23.33
CA MET A 160 10.04 -3.94 23.18
C MET A 160 11.10 -4.89 23.72
N SER A 161 10.69 -5.93 24.46
CA SER A 161 11.62 -6.98 24.92
C SER A 161 12.15 -7.79 23.74
N GLU A 162 13.44 -8.14 23.79
CA GLU A 162 14.09 -8.99 22.79
C GLU A 162 13.46 -10.38 22.70
N ASP A 163 13.02 -10.94 23.83
CA ASP A 163 12.46 -12.29 23.92
C ASP A 163 11.00 -12.38 23.48
N THR A 164 10.32 -11.25 23.28
CA THR A 164 8.89 -11.26 22.92
C THR A 164 8.71 -11.42 21.43
N TRP A 165 7.87 -12.39 21.04
CA TRP A 165 7.48 -12.55 19.64
C TRP A 165 6.45 -11.50 19.23
N VAL A 166 6.70 -10.82 18.11
CA VAL A 166 5.95 -9.64 17.65
C VAL A 166 5.23 -9.93 16.32
N VAL A 167 3.90 -9.87 16.35
CA VAL A 167 3.05 -9.87 15.16
C VAL A 167 2.72 -8.43 14.80
N MET A 168 3.11 -8.00 13.62
CA MET A 168 2.80 -6.66 13.11
C MET A 168 1.71 -6.70 12.05
N GLY A 169 0.79 -5.75 12.11
CA GLY A 169 -0.12 -5.39 11.02
C GLY A 169 -0.03 -3.90 10.73
N ALA A 170 -0.39 -3.46 9.52
CA ALA A 170 -0.32 -2.04 9.18
C ALA A 170 -1.48 -1.57 8.29
N GLY A 171 -1.85 -0.30 8.48
CA GLY A 171 -2.86 0.39 7.69
C GLY A 171 -3.85 1.18 8.53
N GLN A 172 -4.76 1.88 7.85
CA GLN A 172 -5.80 2.64 8.54
C GLN A 172 -6.73 1.71 9.32
N VAL A 173 -7.16 2.14 10.51
CA VAL A 173 -8.17 1.42 11.30
C VAL A 173 -9.55 1.68 10.66
N GLN A 174 -9.97 0.71 9.87
CA GLN A 174 -11.21 0.73 9.08
C GLN A 174 -11.84 -0.67 9.08
N PRO A 175 -13.17 -0.81 8.91
CA PRO A 175 -13.85 -2.11 8.90
C PRO A 175 -13.21 -3.12 7.94
N ARG A 176 -12.92 -2.71 6.71
CA ARG A 176 -12.31 -3.59 5.69
C ARG A 176 -10.91 -4.11 6.04
N LYS A 177 -10.20 -3.44 6.96
CA LYS A 177 -8.86 -3.85 7.42
C LYS A 177 -8.90 -4.90 8.53
N ARG A 178 -10.09 -5.17 9.09
CA ARG A 178 -10.33 -6.24 10.06
C ARG A 178 -9.38 -6.22 11.27
N VAL A 179 -9.17 -5.02 11.84
CA VAL A 179 -8.40 -4.87 13.09
C VAL A 179 -9.06 -5.64 14.25
N ASP A 180 -10.39 -5.88 14.18
CA ASP A 180 -11.13 -6.75 15.06
C ASP A 180 -10.60 -8.20 15.07
N ALA A 181 -10.32 -8.76 13.90
CA ALA A 181 -9.72 -10.09 13.77
C ALA A 181 -8.29 -10.12 14.33
N PHE A 182 -7.52 -9.05 14.11
CA PHE A 182 -6.18 -8.91 14.67
C PHE A 182 -6.20 -8.90 16.23
N ILE A 183 -7.12 -8.15 16.82
CA ILE A 183 -7.35 -8.13 18.28
C ILE A 183 -7.87 -9.48 18.80
N ALA A 184 -8.74 -10.15 18.03
CA ALA A 184 -9.25 -11.47 18.41
C ALA A 184 -8.12 -12.54 18.49
N ALA A 185 -7.15 -12.49 17.58
CA ALA A 185 -5.97 -13.36 17.63
C ALA A 185 -5.06 -12.98 18.82
N ALA A 186 -4.88 -11.69 19.12
CA ALA A 186 -4.12 -11.24 20.27
C ALA A 186 -4.67 -11.81 21.59
N ARG A 187 -6.00 -11.87 21.75
CA ARG A 187 -6.64 -12.49 22.92
C ARG A 187 -6.34 -13.98 23.05
N GLN A 188 -6.14 -14.69 21.93
CA GLN A 188 -5.85 -16.12 21.93
C GLN A 188 -4.35 -16.45 22.12
N LEU A 189 -3.48 -15.44 21.98
CA LEU A 189 -2.02 -15.57 22.10
C LEU A 189 -1.48 -14.53 23.10
N PRO A 190 -1.78 -14.64 24.39
CA PRO A 190 -1.47 -13.61 25.40
C PRO A 190 0.03 -13.38 25.63
N ASP A 191 0.87 -14.32 25.25
CA ASP A 191 2.34 -14.28 25.31
C ASP A 191 3.02 -13.79 24.01
N VAL A 192 2.25 -13.21 23.10
CA VAL A 192 2.70 -12.63 21.84
C VAL A 192 2.29 -11.17 21.80
N ASN A 193 3.19 -10.28 21.39
CA ASN A 193 2.87 -8.87 21.17
C ASN A 193 2.26 -8.66 19.79
N PHE A 194 1.11 -8.01 19.76
CA PHE A 194 0.42 -7.61 18.55
C PHE A 194 0.49 -6.09 18.37
N VAL A 195 1.08 -5.64 17.27
CA VAL A 195 1.27 -4.20 16.99
C VAL A 195 0.57 -3.85 15.68
N TRP A 196 -0.42 -2.99 15.77
CA TRP A 196 -1.05 -2.40 14.60
C TRP A 196 -0.48 -1.02 14.33
N VAL A 197 0.19 -0.84 13.18
CA VAL A 197 0.79 0.43 12.79
C VAL A 197 -0.17 1.20 11.90
N GLY A 198 -0.72 2.28 12.43
CA GLY A 198 -1.70 3.13 11.74
C GLY A 198 -2.90 3.48 12.61
N GLY A 199 -3.67 4.46 12.16
CA GLY A 199 -4.78 5.02 12.92
C GLY A 199 -6.00 5.34 12.06
N MET A 200 -6.82 6.27 12.53
CA MET A 200 -8.02 6.78 11.86
C MET A 200 -7.78 8.22 11.36
N PRO A 201 -7.03 8.44 10.26
CA PRO A 201 -6.62 9.78 9.83
C PRO A 201 -7.80 10.69 9.43
N PHE A 202 -8.94 10.10 9.06
CA PHE A 202 -10.15 10.84 8.72
C PHE A 202 -11.07 11.10 9.94
N GLY A 203 -10.67 10.67 11.14
CA GLY A 203 -11.42 10.87 12.38
C GLY A 203 -12.90 10.47 12.23
N LYS A 204 -13.82 11.37 12.62
CA LYS A 204 -15.28 11.11 12.56
C LYS A 204 -15.85 10.89 11.15
N LEU A 205 -15.09 11.21 10.09
CA LEU A 205 -15.48 10.94 8.70
C LEU A 205 -15.16 9.51 8.25
N ALA A 206 -14.37 8.76 9.03
CA ALA A 206 -14.13 7.35 8.77
C ALA A 206 -15.38 6.52 9.01
N ALA A 207 -15.58 5.48 8.19
CA ALA A 207 -16.68 4.54 8.39
C ALA A 207 -16.59 3.92 9.79
N GLU A 208 -17.72 3.89 10.50
CA GLU A 208 -17.87 3.26 11.83
C GLU A 208 -16.86 3.74 12.88
N HIS A 209 -16.40 5.00 12.82
CA HIS A 209 -15.39 5.56 13.72
C HIS A 209 -15.63 5.22 15.20
N GLY A 210 -16.86 5.42 15.70
CA GLY A 210 -17.19 5.14 17.11
C GLY A 210 -17.11 3.65 17.46
N ALA A 211 -17.40 2.74 16.53
CA ALA A 211 -17.27 1.31 16.75
C ALA A 211 -15.78 0.91 16.78
N MET A 212 -14.99 1.43 15.85
CA MET A 212 -13.53 1.19 15.80
C MET A 212 -12.85 1.72 17.07
N GLN A 213 -13.21 2.91 17.55
CA GLN A 213 -12.63 3.44 18.79
C GLN A 213 -12.96 2.55 19.99
N ARG A 214 -14.23 2.16 20.18
CA ARG A 214 -14.60 1.24 21.28
C ARG A 214 -13.88 -0.11 21.21
N MET A 215 -13.63 -0.61 20.01
CA MET A 215 -12.86 -1.84 19.79
C MET A 215 -11.41 -1.69 20.28
N LEU A 216 -10.76 -0.57 19.95
CA LEU A 216 -9.40 -0.26 20.40
C LEU A 216 -9.34 -0.07 21.92
N ASP A 217 -10.31 0.65 22.51
CA ASP A 217 -10.39 0.90 23.96
C ASP A 217 -10.54 -0.39 24.78
N ASN A 218 -11.13 -1.45 24.18
CA ASN A 218 -11.34 -2.75 24.80
C ASN A 218 -10.33 -3.82 24.35
N ALA A 219 -9.22 -3.42 23.75
CA ALA A 219 -8.19 -4.35 23.30
C ALA A 219 -7.43 -4.99 24.46
N PRO A 220 -6.88 -6.21 24.31
CA PRO A 220 -6.09 -6.87 25.34
C PRO A 220 -4.73 -6.16 25.54
N ARG A 221 -4.09 -6.40 26.70
CA ARG A 221 -2.84 -5.73 27.08
C ARG A 221 -1.66 -6.00 26.14
N ASN A 222 -1.68 -7.11 25.43
CA ASN A 222 -0.66 -7.51 24.45
C ASN A 222 -0.94 -6.97 23.03
N PHE A 223 -1.91 -6.05 22.88
CA PHE A 223 -2.17 -5.34 21.64
C PHE A 223 -1.85 -3.86 21.79
N THR A 224 -1.15 -3.30 20.80
CA THR A 224 -0.85 -1.87 20.70
C THR A 224 -1.27 -1.35 19.33
N CYS A 225 -1.97 -0.22 19.30
CA CYS A 225 -2.24 0.55 18.09
C CYS A 225 -1.46 1.86 18.17
N THR A 226 -0.57 2.11 17.21
CA THR A 226 0.31 3.30 17.23
C THR A 226 -0.42 4.61 16.95
N GLY A 227 -1.62 4.53 16.36
CA GLY A 227 -2.20 5.70 15.70
C GLY A 227 -1.45 6.06 14.42
N THR A 228 -1.74 7.21 13.86
CA THR A 228 -1.05 7.71 12.67
C THR A 228 0.35 8.19 13.05
N ILE A 229 1.38 7.60 12.46
CA ILE A 229 2.79 7.95 12.62
C ILE A 229 3.38 8.41 11.29
N LYS A 230 4.58 8.99 11.32
CA LYS A 230 5.29 9.41 10.11
C LYS A 230 5.79 8.21 9.32
N LEU A 231 5.88 8.35 8.00
CA LEU A 231 6.31 7.27 7.11
C LEU A 231 7.73 6.76 7.45
N GLU A 232 8.62 7.66 7.89
CA GLU A 232 9.99 7.33 8.29
C GLU A 232 10.03 6.44 9.55
N GLU A 233 9.05 6.57 10.44
CA GLU A 233 8.97 5.81 11.68
C GLU A 233 8.42 4.39 11.46
N VAL A 234 7.64 4.16 10.39
CA VAL A 234 7.03 2.86 10.09
C VAL A 234 8.08 1.77 9.92
N LYS A 235 9.24 2.11 9.34
CA LYS A 235 10.34 1.15 9.13
C LYS A 235 10.78 0.45 10.43
N GLN A 236 10.85 1.18 11.55
CA GLN A 236 11.28 0.60 12.84
C GLN A 236 10.33 -0.52 13.30
N TYR A 237 9.03 -0.41 13.02
CA TYR A 237 8.08 -1.46 13.37
C TYR A 237 8.24 -2.71 12.51
N TYR A 238 8.53 -2.57 11.21
CA TYR A 238 8.89 -3.72 10.37
C TYR A 238 10.17 -4.39 10.87
N GLN A 239 11.19 -3.61 11.26
CA GLN A 239 12.44 -4.12 11.79
C GLN A 239 12.26 -4.85 13.11
N ALA A 240 11.40 -4.36 14.00
CA ALA A 240 11.15 -4.96 15.32
C ALA A 240 10.32 -6.25 15.26
N ALA A 241 9.55 -6.45 14.18
CA ALA A 241 8.60 -7.55 14.06
C ALA A 241 9.25 -8.92 13.78
N ASP A 242 8.50 -9.99 14.04
CA ASP A 242 8.83 -11.37 13.67
C ASP A 242 7.98 -11.88 12.50
N VAL A 243 6.75 -11.40 12.37
CA VAL A 243 5.83 -11.76 11.30
C VAL A 243 4.91 -10.59 10.99
N PHE A 244 4.57 -10.47 9.73
CA PHE A 244 3.56 -9.52 9.28
C PHE A 244 2.25 -10.25 8.97
N TRP A 245 1.15 -9.78 9.55
CA TRP A 245 -0.18 -10.31 9.26
C TRP A 245 -1.16 -9.20 8.87
N LEU A 246 -1.78 -9.35 7.69
CA LEU A 246 -2.81 -8.44 7.19
C LEU A 246 -4.15 -9.19 7.04
N PRO A 247 -5.12 -8.97 7.95
CA PRO A 247 -6.43 -9.63 7.92
C PRO A 247 -7.46 -8.99 6.99
N SER A 248 -7.07 -8.05 6.13
CA SER A 248 -7.97 -7.27 5.27
C SER A 248 -8.94 -8.11 4.45
N GLU A 249 -10.19 -7.64 4.33
CA GLU A 249 -11.23 -8.23 3.46
C GLU A 249 -11.16 -7.70 2.03
N GLN A 250 -10.48 -6.58 1.81
CA GLN A 250 -10.32 -5.96 0.51
C GLN A 250 -9.01 -5.18 0.43
N GLU A 251 -8.28 -5.38 -0.65
CA GLU A 251 -7.06 -4.63 -0.98
C GLU A 251 -7.05 -4.22 -2.44
N THR A 252 -6.55 -3.01 -2.71
CA THR A 252 -6.30 -2.58 -4.09
C THR A 252 -4.95 -3.12 -4.58
N PHE A 253 -3.95 -3.14 -3.68
CA PHE A 253 -2.61 -3.71 -3.94
C PHE A 253 -2.00 -4.32 -2.67
N GLY A 254 -2.03 -3.61 -1.53
CA GLY A 254 -1.40 -4.08 -0.28
C GLY A 254 0.07 -3.67 -0.17
N LEU A 255 0.40 -2.38 -0.40
CA LEU A 255 1.77 -1.86 -0.34
C LEU A 255 2.51 -2.26 0.94
N VAL A 256 1.83 -2.22 2.09
CA VAL A 256 2.36 -2.64 3.41
C VAL A 256 2.84 -4.10 3.45
N VAL A 257 2.30 -4.96 2.56
CA VAL A 257 2.74 -6.36 2.42
C VAL A 257 4.10 -6.40 1.73
N VAL A 258 4.30 -5.55 0.72
CA VAL A 258 5.57 -5.47 -0.01
C VAL A 258 6.66 -4.88 0.87
N GLU A 259 6.32 -3.85 1.68
CA GLU A 259 7.21 -3.27 2.69
C GLU A 259 7.67 -4.32 3.71
N ALA A 260 6.72 -5.09 4.24
CA ALA A 260 7.01 -6.16 5.19
C ALA A 260 7.88 -7.27 4.59
N ALA A 261 7.60 -7.66 3.34
CA ALA A 261 8.41 -8.64 2.62
C ALA A 261 9.83 -8.13 2.35
N ALA A 262 9.99 -6.85 1.99
CA ALA A 262 11.29 -6.20 1.81
C ALA A 262 12.08 -6.10 3.13
N ALA A 263 11.40 -6.00 4.28
CA ALA A 263 12.01 -6.10 5.60
C ALA A 263 12.39 -7.55 6.00
N GLY A 264 12.13 -8.54 5.14
CA GLY A 264 12.48 -9.94 5.38
C GLY A 264 11.49 -10.69 6.28
N LEU A 265 10.28 -10.17 6.48
CA LEU A 265 9.30 -10.81 7.34
C LEU A 265 8.56 -11.96 6.62
N PRO A 266 8.23 -13.05 7.32
CA PRO A 266 7.19 -13.97 6.90
C PRO A 266 5.87 -13.23 6.76
N ILE A 267 5.16 -13.47 5.66
CA ILE A 267 3.88 -12.82 5.36
C ILE A 267 2.72 -13.78 5.62
N VAL A 268 1.73 -13.31 6.36
CA VAL A 268 0.45 -13.98 6.59
C VAL A 268 -0.65 -13.08 6.06
N LEU A 269 -1.52 -13.60 5.19
CA LEU A 269 -2.60 -12.84 4.58
C LEU A 269 -3.94 -13.58 4.75
N ARG A 270 -5.02 -12.81 4.92
CA ARG A 270 -6.36 -13.36 4.75
C ARG A 270 -6.52 -13.85 3.30
N ASP A 271 -7.12 -15.01 3.12
CA ASP A 271 -7.41 -15.55 1.79
C ASP A 271 -8.57 -14.77 1.16
N ILE A 272 -8.23 -13.84 0.28
CA ILE A 272 -9.18 -13.01 -0.49
C ILE A 272 -8.86 -13.07 -1.98
N PRO A 273 -9.86 -12.87 -2.86
CA PRO A 273 -9.67 -12.90 -4.31
C PRO A 273 -8.76 -11.80 -4.86
N ASP A 274 -8.61 -10.69 -4.13
CA ASP A 274 -7.84 -9.51 -4.54
C ASP A 274 -6.34 -9.82 -4.70
N TYR A 275 -5.84 -10.83 -3.96
CA TYR A 275 -4.44 -11.25 -4.07
C TYR A 275 -4.20 -12.16 -5.27
N ASP A 276 -3.31 -11.73 -6.15
CA ASP A 276 -2.84 -12.51 -7.28
C ASP A 276 -1.92 -13.68 -6.85
N GLU A 277 -1.45 -14.45 -7.85
CA GLU A 277 -0.54 -15.56 -7.59
C GLU A 277 0.78 -15.16 -6.91
N THR A 278 1.24 -13.92 -7.11
CA THR A 278 2.48 -13.39 -6.54
C THR A 278 2.38 -13.36 -5.02
N PHE A 279 1.33 -12.74 -4.50
CA PHE A 279 1.06 -12.69 -3.07
C PHE A 279 0.74 -14.09 -2.51
N ARG A 280 -0.07 -14.89 -3.22
CA ARG A 280 -0.45 -16.25 -2.80
C ARG A 280 0.75 -17.18 -2.68
N LYS A 281 1.74 -17.08 -3.58
CA LYS A 281 2.98 -17.85 -3.53
C LYS A 281 3.96 -17.36 -2.48
N GLY A 282 3.93 -16.07 -2.15
CA GLY A 282 4.83 -15.43 -1.20
C GLY A 282 4.34 -15.38 0.24
N ALA A 283 3.07 -15.70 0.50
CA ALA A 283 2.45 -15.58 1.81
C ALA A 283 1.82 -16.89 2.30
N THR A 284 1.62 -16.98 3.61
CA THR A 284 0.77 -18.00 4.23
C THR A 284 -0.67 -17.49 4.20
N MET A 285 -1.53 -18.12 3.39
CA MET A 285 -2.93 -17.76 3.28
C MET A 285 -3.74 -18.38 4.43
N VAL A 286 -4.57 -17.55 5.10
CA VAL A 286 -5.32 -17.93 6.30
C VAL A 286 -6.77 -17.42 6.28
N THR A 287 -7.60 -18.03 7.12
CA THR A 287 -8.92 -17.53 7.51
C THR A 287 -8.89 -17.11 8.98
N ASP A 288 -9.99 -16.52 9.50
CA ASP A 288 -10.09 -16.18 10.92
C ASP A 288 -9.95 -17.41 11.84
N GLN A 289 -10.31 -18.62 11.34
CA GLN A 289 -10.21 -19.88 12.09
C GLN A 289 -8.80 -20.46 12.07
N THR A 290 -8.01 -20.23 11.04
CA THR A 290 -6.70 -20.87 10.85
C THR A 290 -5.51 -20.01 11.20
N VAL A 291 -5.69 -18.69 11.37
CA VAL A 291 -4.59 -17.74 11.59
C VAL A 291 -3.81 -18.04 12.87
N VAL A 292 -4.47 -18.36 13.97
CA VAL A 292 -3.80 -18.61 15.28
C VAL A 292 -2.86 -19.79 15.15
N GLU A 293 -3.28 -20.88 14.52
CA GLU A 293 -2.44 -22.06 14.30
C GLU A 293 -1.29 -21.77 13.30
N ALA A 294 -1.54 -20.95 12.29
CA ALA A 294 -0.47 -20.51 11.38
C ALA A 294 0.59 -19.67 12.10
N LEU A 295 0.19 -18.74 12.96
CA LEU A 295 1.11 -17.94 13.77
C LEU A 295 1.90 -18.81 14.76
N LYS A 296 1.27 -19.75 15.46
CA LYS A 296 1.97 -20.72 16.33
C LYS A 296 2.98 -21.56 15.54
N ARG A 297 2.61 -22.06 14.36
CA ARG A 297 3.52 -22.82 13.50
C ARG A 297 4.75 -22.00 13.11
N LEU A 298 4.58 -20.73 12.72
CA LEU A 298 5.70 -19.86 12.40
C LEU A 298 6.57 -19.59 13.60
N ARG A 299 6.01 -19.44 14.81
CA ARG A 299 6.74 -19.18 16.04
C ARG A 299 7.56 -20.38 16.51
N PHE A 300 7.00 -21.59 16.46
CA PHE A 300 7.61 -22.77 17.07
C PHE A 300 8.28 -23.73 16.09
N ASN A 301 8.17 -23.49 14.78
CA ASN A 301 8.81 -24.30 13.75
C ASN A 301 9.71 -23.45 12.87
N GLU A 302 11.01 -23.49 13.17
CA GLU A 302 12.03 -22.70 12.48
C GLU A 302 12.08 -22.99 10.97
N GLY A 303 11.88 -24.22 10.54
CA GLY A 303 11.84 -24.59 9.13
C GLY A 303 10.67 -23.93 8.39
N SER A 304 9.48 -23.88 9.01
CA SER A 304 8.31 -23.17 8.50
C SER A 304 8.57 -21.66 8.44
N TYR A 305 9.18 -21.10 9.45
CA TYR A 305 9.53 -19.68 9.52
C TYR A 305 10.49 -19.27 8.40
N ARG A 306 11.64 -19.95 8.29
CA ARG A 306 12.65 -19.69 7.26
C ARG A 306 12.11 -19.89 5.84
N ASN A 307 11.27 -20.91 5.64
CA ASN A 307 10.63 -21.10 4.33
C ASN A 307 9.67 -19.96 3.98
N ALA A 308 8.86 -19.49 4.93
CA ALA A 308 7.96 -18.37 4.74
C ALA A 308 8.73 -17.07 4.42
N GLN A 309 9.83 -16.78 5.14
CA GLN A 309 10.73 -15.65 4.83
C GLN A 309 11.26 -15.73 3.40
N ARG A 310 11.80 -16.89 3.01
CA ARG A 310 12.35 -17.11 1.67
C ARG A 310 11.31 -16.92 0.58
N LEU A 311 10.07 -17.35 0.81
CA LEU A 311 8.98 -17.19 -0.15
C LEU A 311 8.53 -15.73 -0.25
N SER A 312 8.43 -15.00 0.86
CA SER A 312 8.08 -13.58 0.85
C SER A 312 9.13 -12.73 0.10
N ASP A 313 10.42 -12.95 0.35
CA ASP A 313 11.49 -12.29 -0.38
C ASP A 313 11.43 -12.61 -1.89
N LYS A 314 11.42 -13.90 -2.24
CA LYS A 314 11.49 -14.35 -3.62
C LYS A 314 10.28 -13.93 -4.46
N CYS A 315 9.08 -14.07 -3.91
CA CYS A 315 7.85 -13.90 -4.67
C CYS A 315 7.26 -12.49 -4.55
N ILE A 316 7.47 -11.78 -3.41
CA ILE A 316 6.88 -10.47 -3.18
C ILE A 316 7.94 -9.37 -3.30
N ALA A 317 8.94 -9.31 -2.42
CA ALA A 317 9.89 -8.20 -2.38
C ALA A 317 10.59 -7.97 -3.74
N LYS A 318 11.16 -9.02 -4.33
CA LYS A 318 11.89 -8.92 -5.62
C LYS A 318 10.99 -8.61 -6.82
N ARG A 319 9.69 -8.93 -6.73
CA ARG A 319 8.74 -8.66 -7.82
C ARG A 319 8.42 -7.17 -7.97
N PHE A 320 8.38 -6.45 -6.85
CA PHE A 320 7.93 -5.06 -6.78
C PHE A 320 9.08 -4.08 -6.50
N ASP A 321 10.30 -4.49 -6.81
CA ASP A 321 11.49 -3.64 -6.65
C ASP A 321 11.43 -2.38 -7.50
N ALA A 322 11.82 -1.27 -6.88
CA ALA A 322 11.71 0.07 -7.45
C ALA A 322 12.53 0.27 -8.73
N LYS A 323 13.70 -0.36 -8.85
CA LYS A 323 14.58 -0.17 -10.01
C LYS A 323 13.95 -0.69 -11.29
N ALA A 324 13.48 -1.94 -11.25
CA ALA A 324 12.84 -2.56 -12.42
C ALA A 324 11.53 -1.88 -12.80
N GLY A 325 10.73 -1.50 -11.80
CA GLY A 325 9.46 -0.83 -12.02
C GLY A 325 9.61 0.59 -12.56
N ALA A 326 10.56 1.38 -12.05
CA ALA A 326 10.84 2.72 -12.56
C ALA A 326 11.31 2.69 -14.03
N ALA A 327 12.14 1.72 -14.40
CA ALA A 327 12.56 1.52 -15.78
C ALA A 327 11.36 1.28 -16.70
N ARG A 328 10.42 0.39 -16.31
CA ARG A 328 9.19 0.14 -17.09
C ARG A 328 8.31 1.37 -17.21
N VAL A 329 8.12 2.12 -16.13
CA VAL A 329 7.34 3.38 -16.16
C VAL A 329 7.98 4.39 -17.10
N SER A 330 9.32 4.53 -17.07
CA SER A 330 10.06 5.41 -17.98
C SER A 330 9.91 4.99 -19.45
N GLU A 331 9.93 3.68 -19.75
CA GLU A 331 9.65 3.18 -21.10
C GLU A 331 8.26 3.61 -21.58
N ILE A 332 7.22 3.45 -20.77
CA ILE A 332 5.85 3.87 -21.12
C ILE A 332 5.77 5.38 -21.36
N TYR A 333 6.52 6.19 -20.60
CA TYR A 333 6.60 7.62 -20.84
C TYR A 333 7.15 7.93 -22.23
N HIS A 334 8.25 7.30 -22.63
CA HIS A 334 8.83 7.46 -23.94
C HIS A 334 7.89 6.97 -25.08
N GLU A 335 7.27 5.81 -24.90
CA GLU A 335 6.28 5.27 -25.84
C GLU A 335 5.12 6.25 -26.06
N LEU A 336 4.62 6.86 -24.98
CA LEU A 336 3.52 7.83 -25.04
C LEU A 336 3.90 9.13 -25.74
N LEU A 337 5.15 9.58 -25.60
CA LEU A 337 5.61 10.80 -26.28
C LEU A 337 5.93 10.57 -27.75
N ALA A 338 6.22 9.34 -28.15
CA ALA A 338 6.47 8.96 -29.53
C ALA A 338 5.19 8.71 -30.36
N SER A 339 4.03 8.58 -29.69
CA SER A 339 2.71 8.36 -30.32
C SER A 339 1.98 9.66 -30.63
#